data_6e013363616f7390bb3e718510a2cd36
#
_entry.id   6e013363616f7390bb3e718510a2cd36
#
_cell.length_a   1.000
_cell.length_b   1.000
_cell.length_c   1.000
_cell.angle_alpha   90.00
_cell.angle_beta   90.00
_cell.angle_gamma   90.00
#
_symmetry.space_group_name_H-M   'P 1'
#
loop_
_entity.id
_entity.type
_entity.pdbx_description
1 polymer ?
#
loop_
_entity_poly.entity_id
_entity_poly.type
_entity_poly.pdbx_seq_one_letter_code
_entity_poly.pdbx_strand_id
1 'polypeptide(L)'
;MVEPQGRLTVLAGPTAVGKGTVAAYVRTHHPEVWISVSATTRHPRPGEVHGRHYWFVSDEEFDRLVADGELLEWAVVHGRARYGTPRRPVEEALATGRPALLEIDLQGARQVRATMPEALFVFLKPPSWEELVRRLVGRGTETEEERERRLETAREELAAEPEFDATVVNTEVHQAAEQLVTLMTGS
;
A
#
# COMPACT_ATOMS: atom_id res chain seq x y z
N MET A 1 -23.33 -22.29 9.83
CA MET A 1 -23.24 -20.87 9.38
C MET A 1 -21.77 -20.59 9.14
N VAL A 2 -21.40 -20.18 7.95
CA VAL A 2 -20.04 -19.72 7.67
C VAL A 2 -19.93 -18.36 8.35
N GLU A 3 -18.98 -18.20 9.27
CA GLU A 3 -18.70 -16.90 9.87
C GLU A 3 -18.29 -15.94 8.72
N PRO A 4 -18.76 -14.69 8.75
CA PRO A 4 -18.37 -13.74 7.71
C PRO A 4 -16.86 -13.54 7.79
N GLN A 5 -16.16 -13.98 6.76
CA GLN A 5 -14.74 -13.65 6.59
C GLN A 5 -14.62 -12.17 6.31
N GLY A 6 -13.66 -11.51 6.93
CA GLY A 6 -13.31 -10.13 6.62
C GLY A 6 -12.88 -10.00 5.16
N ARG A 7 -13.15 -8.85 4.57
CA ARG A 7 -12.71 -8.58 3.19
C ARG A 7 -11.31 -7.97 3.18
N LEU A 8 -10.44 -8.53 2.34
CA LEU A 8 -9.14 -7.92 2.05
C LEU A 8 -9.31 -6.80 1.02
N THR A 9 -8.77 -5.65 1.33
CA THR A 9 -8.69 -4.50 0.42
C THR A 9 -7.24 -4.10 0.21
N VAL A 10 -6.87 -3.93 -1.05
CA VAL A 10 -5.54 -3.47 -1.47
C VAL A 10 -5.66 -2.04 -1.96
N LEU A 11 -4.96 -1.12 -1.31
CA LEU A 11 -4.82 0.27 -1.72
C LEU A 11 -3.48 0.44 -2.43
N ALA A 12 -3.50 0.81 -3.68
CA ALA A 12 -2.30 1.14 -4.45
C ALA A 12 -2.53 2.43 -5.24
N GLY A 13 -1.49 2.93 -5.86
CA GLY A 13 -1.53 4.17 -6.62
C GLY A 13 -0.11 4.70 -6.80
N PRO A 14 0.06 5.79 -7.54
CA PRO A 14 1.39 6.31 -7.85
C PRO A 14 2.13 6.77 -6.59
N THR A 15 3.45 6.76 -6.68
CA THR A 15 4.32 7.34 -5.66
C THR A 15 3.90 8.79 -5.39
N ALA A 16 3.93 9.20 -4.12
CA ALA A 16 3.54 10.53 -3.63
C ALA A 16 2.04 10.90 -3.75
N VAL A 17 1.16 9.96 -4.10
CA VAL A 17 -0.30 10.22 -4.12
C VAL A 17 -0.90 10.37 -2.72
N GLY A 18 -0.22 9.91 -1.68
CA GLY A 18 -0.65 10.03 -0.29
C GLY A 18 -1.25 8.77 0.31
N LYS A 19 -0.91 7.57 -0.20
CA LYS A 19 -1.38 6.28 0.35
C LYS A 19 -1.14 6.15 1.85
N GLY A 20 0.09 6.42 2.28
CA GLY A 20 0.47 6.32 3.70
C GLY A 20 -0.33 7.27 4.60
N THR A 21 -0.62 8.47 4.13
CA THR A 21 -1.40 9.47 4.87
C THR A 21 -2.87 9.04 4.98
N VAL A 22 -3.45 8.50 3.92
CA VAL A 22 -4.81 7.94 3.94
C VAL A 22 -4.90 6.75 4.89
N ALA A 23 -3.94 5.81 4.81
CA ALA A 23 -3.90 4.65 5.71
C ALA A 23 -3.70 5.06 7.19
N ALA A 24 -2.90 6.08 7.46
CA ALA A 24 -2.72 6.61 8.81
C ALA A 24 -4.01 7.24 9.36
N TYR A 25 -4.77 7.93 8.53
CA TYR A 25 -6.09 8.45 8.90
C TYR A 25 -7.06 7.32 9.25
N VAL A 26 -7.14 6.29 8.41
CA VAL A 26 -7.97 5.11 8.67
C VAL A 26 -7.59 4.44 9.99
N ARG A 27 -6.29 4.26 10.23
CA ARG A 27 -5.80 3.66 11.49
C ARG A 27 -6.25 4.44 12.72
N THR A 28 -6.32 5.75 12.63
CA THR A 28 -6.68 6.63 13.76
C THR A 28 -8.18 6.69 14.00
N HIS A 29 -8.98 6.72 12.93
CA HIS A 29 -10.43 7.01 13.00
C HIS A 29 -11.32 5.77 12.82
N HIS A 30 -10.77 4.68 12.29
CA HIS A 30 -11.49 3.44 11.99
C HIS A 30 -10.80 2.23 12.63
N PRO A 31 -10.86 2.07 13.97
CA PRO A 31 -10.18 0.99 14.69
C PRO A 31 -10.70 -0.40 14.34
N GLU A 32 -11.90 -0.49 13.75
CA GLU A 32 -12.46 -1.74 13.21
C GLU A 32 -11.66 -2.30 12.03
N VAL A 33 -11.00 -1.42 11.27
CA VAL A 33 -10.16 -1.81 10.14
C VAL A 33 -8.79 -2.25 10.64
N TRP A 34 -8.40 -3.46 10.27
CA TRP A 34 -7.04 -3.94 10.49
C TRP A 34 -6.14 -3.49 9.34
N ILE A 35 -5.02 -2.89 9.66
CA ILE A 35 -4.04 -2.42 8.66
C ILE A 35 -2.75 -3.19 8.81
N SER A 36 -2.28 -3.80 7.72
CA SER A 36 -1.04 -4.58 7.72
C SER A 36 0.18 -3.72 8.05
N VAL A 37 1.16 -4.37 8.69
CA VAL A 37 2.50 -3.81 8.89
C VAL A 37 3.45 -4.56 7.96
N SER A 38 4.05 -3.86 7.01
CA SER A 38 4.98 -4.46 6.05
C SER A 38 6.34 -4.72 6.68
N ALA A 39 7.03 -5.77 6.20
CA ALA A 39 8.45 -5.99 6.45
C ALA A 39 9.29 -5.21 5.44
N THR A 40 10.43 -4.72 5.86
CA THR A 40 11.37 -4.02 4.97
C THR A 40 12.82 -4.25 5.39
N THR A 41 13.71 -4.29 4.40
CA THR A 41 15.16 -4.32 4.61
C THR A 41 15.78 -2.92 4.76
N ARG A 42 14.97 -1.87 4.58
CA ARG A 42 15.39 -0.49 4.80
C ARG A 42 15.61 -0.23 6.29
N HIS A 43 16.64 0.52 6.61
CA HIS A 43 16.84 1.00 7.97
C HIS A 43 15.72 1.94 8.42
N PRO A 44 15.36 1.91 9.73
CA PRO A 44 14.37 2.84 10.29
C PRO A 44 14.80 4.30 10.09
N ARG A 45 13.83 5.15 9.76
CA ARG A 45 14.00 6.60 9.80
C ARG A 45 13.73 7.12 11.21
N PRO A 46 14.21 8.34 11.57
CA PRO A 46 13.87 8.94 12.85
C PRO A 46 12.36 8.94 13.11
N GLY A 47 11.95 8.46 14.28
CA GLY A 47 10.54 8.35 14.68
C GLY A 47 9.82 7.09 14.23
N GLU A 48 10.41 6.27 13.37
CA GLU A 48 9.83 4.97 13.00
C GLU A 48 10.11 3.92 14.07
N VAL A 49 9.09 3.12 14.39
CA VAL A 49 9.13 2.10 15.43
C VAL A 49 8.92 0.73 14.82
N HIS A 50 9.82 -0.22 15.13
CA HIS A 50 9.73 -1.61 14.73
C HIS A 50 8.43 -2.25 15.22
N GLY A 51 7.75 -2.97 14.33
CA GLY A 51 6.47 -3.62 14.60
C GLY A 51 5.25 -2.71 14.55
N ARG A 52 5.44 -1.40 14.47
CA ARG A 52 4.36 -0.42 14.35
C ARG A 52 4.28 0.21 12.95
N HIS A 53 5.40 0.71 12.46
CA HIS A 53 5.51 1.32 11.13
C HIS A 53 5.91 0.27 10.10
N TYR A 54 6.94 -0.50 10.43
CA TYR A 54 7.45 -1.62 9.64
C TYR A 54 8.04 -2.68 10.58
N TRP A 55 8.10 -3.92 10.08
CA TRP A 55 9.01 -4.94 10.58
C TRP A 55 10.35 -4.73 9.88
N PHE A 56 11.29 -4.06 10.57
CA PHE A 56 12.64 -3.85 10.04
C PHE A 56 13.44 -5.13 10.22
N VAL A 57 13.80 -5.75 9.11
CA VAL A 57 14.49 -7.05 9.07
C VAL A 57 15.79 -6.95 8.28
N SER A 58 16.71 -7.90 8.50
CA SER A 58 17.91 -8.02 7.70
C SER A 58 17.61 -8.60 6.31
N ASP A 59 18.57 -8.51 5.38
CA ASP A 59 18.43 -9.14 4.07
C ASP A 59 18.28 -10.65 4.17
N GLU A 60 19.03 -11.28 5.07
CA GLU A 60 18.96 -12.73 5.32
C GLU A 60 17.63 -13.16 5.92
N GLU A 61 17.04 -12.36 6.81
CA GLU A 61 15.70 -12.60 7.35
C GLU A 61 14.65 -12.48 6.26
N PHE A 62 14.78 -11.47 5.41
CA PHE A 62 13.85 -11.28 4.28
C PHE A 62 13.93 -12.45 3.29
N ASP A 63 15.14 -12.92 2.98
CA ASP A 63 15.35 -14.10 2.13
C ASP A 63 14.66 -15.35 2.69
N ARG A 64 14.72 -15.55 4.00
CA ARG A 64 13.99 -16.64 4.67
C ARG A 64 12.48 -16.49 4.54
N LEU A 65 11.94 -15.29 4.78
CA LEU A 65 10.50 -15.02 4.62
C LEU A 65 10.02 -15.34 3.20
N VAL A 66 10.82 -15.00 2.19
CA VAL A 66 10.51 -15.32 0.78
C VAL A 66 10.56 -16.82 0.54
N ALA A 67 11.64 -17.48 0.96
CA ALA A 67 11.85 -18.92 0.75
C ALA A 67 10.78 -19.78 1.43
N ASP A 68 10.34 -19.38 2.63
CA ASP A 68 9.35 -20.11 3.42
C ASP A 68 7.88 -19.76 3.03
N GLY A 69 7.69 -18.87 2.04
CA GLY A 69 6.35 -18.48 1.58
C GLY A 69 5.56 -17.66 2.60
N GLU A 70 6.24 -16.99 3.53
CA GLU A 70 5.64 -16.22 4.62
C GLU A 70 5.20 -14.82 4.22
N LEU A 71 5.51 -14.40 2.97
CA LEU A 71 5.06 -13.13 2.42
C LEU A 71 3.92 -13.33 1.42
N LEU A 72 2.87 -12.54 1.56
CA LEU A 72 1.74 -12.50 0.65
C LEU A 72 2.14 -11.88 -0.70
N GLU A 73 2.99 -10.89 -0.65
CA GLU A 73 3.62 -10.21 -1.78
C GLU A 73 4.95 -9.59 -1.33
N TRP A 74 5.83 -9.31 -2.26
CA TRP A 74 7.01 -8.50 -1.99
C TRP A 74 7.54 -7.84 -3.27
N ALA A 75 8.24 -6.72 -3.10
CA ALA A 75 8.82 -5.96 -4.20
C ALA A 75 10.12 -5.25 -3.77
N VAL A 76 10.95 -4.96 -4.76
CA VAL A 76 12.10 -4.06 -4.61
C VAL A 76 11.65 -2.65 -4.99
N VAL A 77 11.80 -1.72 -4.07
CA VAL A 77 11.40 -0.32 -4.28
C VAL A 77 12.63 0.55 -4.46
N HIS A 78 12.62 1.36 -5.51
CA HIS A 78 13.73 2.25 -5.90
C HIS A 78 15.08 1.54 -6.05
N GLY A 79 15.08 0.25 -6.42
CA GLY A 79 16.28 -0.55 -6.65
C GLY A 79 17.17 -0.79 -5.43
N ARG A 80 16.68 -0.52 -4.22
CA ARG A 80 17.50 -0.55 -2.99
C ARG A 80 16.94 -1.41 -1.88
N ALA A 81 15.70 -1.17 -1.46
CA ALA A 81 15.09 -1.83 -0.33
C ALA A 81 13.97 -2.75 -0.77
N ARG A 82 13.83 -3.87 -0.06
CA ARG A 82 12.73 -4.80 -0.24
C ARG A 82 11.63 -4.50 0.77
N TYR A 83 10.40 -4.64 0.31
CA TYR A 83 9.19 -4.50 1.12
C TYR A 83 8.30 -5.70 0.86
N GLY A 84 7.64 -6.20 1.87
CA GLY A 84 6.72 -7.31 1.73
C GLY A 84 5.66 -7.34 2.81
N THR A 85 4.53 -7.96 2.51
CA THR A 85 3.43 -8.12 3.45
C THR A 85 3.49 -9.50 4.09
N PRO A 86 3.70 -9.61 5.41
CA PRO A 86 3.59 -10.89 6.11
C PRO A 86 2.21 -11.51 5.92
N ARG A 87 2.17 -12.76 5.47
CA ARG A 87 0.93 -13.50 5.12
C ARG A 87 0.07 -13.78 6.34
N ARG A 88 0.68 -14.39 7.35
CA ARG A 88 -0.05 -14.90 8.52
C ARG A 88 -0.89 -13.85 9.25
N PRO A 89 -0.39 -12.64 9.55
CA PRO A 89 -1.22 -11.62 10.20
C PRO A 89 -2.44 -11.20 9.37
N VAL A 90 -2.33 -11.20 8.04
CA VAL A 90 -3.45 -10.91 7.14
C VAL A 90 -4.51 -12.01 7.26
N GLU A 91 -4.11 -13.27 7.16
CA GLU A 91 -5.00 -14.42 7.26
C GLU A 91 -5.71 -14.47 8.63
N GLU A 92 -4.99 -14.20 9.71
CA GLU A 92 -5.54 -14.12 11.06
C GLU A 92 -6.58 -13.00 11.20
N ALA A 93 -6.31 -11.81 10.66
CA ALA A 93 -7.25 -10.70 10.67
C ALA A 93 -8.52 -11.02 9.90
N LEU A 94 -8.40 -11.60 8.70
CA LEU A 94 -9.54 -12.00 7.87
C LEU A 94 -10.38 -13.09 8.56
N ALA A 95 -9.74 -14.05 9.23
CA ALA A 95 -10.42 -15.10 9.97
C ALA A 95 -11.27 -14.57 11.13
N THR A 96 -10.96 -13.42 11.69
CA THR A 96 -11.77 -12.75 12.73
C THR A 96 -12.94 -11.95 12.16
N GLY A 97 -13.15 -11.92 10.84
CA GLY A 97 -14.19 -11.14 10.19
C GLY A 97 -13.87 -9.65 10.06
N ARG A 98 -12.67 -9.20 10.46
CA ARG A 98 -12.27 -7.79 10.34
C ARG A 98 -11.96 -7.43 8.89
N PRO A 99 -12.39 -6.26 8.40
CA PRO A 99 -11.88 -5.72 7.15
C PRO A 99 -10.38 -5.44 7.29
N ALA A 100 -9.60 -5.90 6.32
CA ALA A 100 -8.14 -5.75 6.30
C ALA A 100 -7.70 -4.88 5.14
N LEU A 101 -6.76 -3.97 5.40
CA LEU A 101 -6.20 -3.04 4.43
C LEU A 101 -4.71 -3.30 4.24
N LEU A 102 -4.30 -3.49 2.99
CA LEU A 102 -2.91 -3.44 2.55
C LEU A 102 -2.66 -2.13 1.81
N GLU A 103 -1.65 -1.39 2.20
CA GLU A 103 -1.15 -0.20 1.50
C GLU A 103 0.19 -0.59 0.87
N ILE A 104 0.19 -0.85 -0.43
CA ILE A 104 1.30 -1.42 -1.18
C ILE A 104 1.49 -0.74 -2.54
N ASP A 105 2.59 -1.02 -3.21
CA ASP A 105 2.86 -0.54 -4.56
C ASP A 105 2.13 -1.37 -5.63
N LEU A 106 2.25 -0.93 -6.89
CA LEU A 106 1.60 -1.58 -8.02
C LEU A 106 2.08 -3.03 -8.22
N GLN A 107 3.37 -3.31 -8.03
CA GLN A 107 3.92 -4.67 -8.16
C GLN A 107 3.32 -5.60 -7.12
N GLY A 108 3.25 -5.14 -5.87
CA GLY A 108 2.61 -5.89 -4.79
C GLY A 108 1.12 -6.12 -5.04
N ALA A 109 0.41 -5.12 -5.52
CA ALA A 109 -1.02 -5.24 -5.87
C ALA A 109 -1.26 -6.32 -6.93
N ARG A 110 -0.43 -6.39 -7.96
CA ARG A 110 -0.51 -7.42 -9.00
C ARG A 110 -0.25 -8.82 -8.47
N GLN A 111 0.71 -8.97 -7.55
CA GLN A 111 0.99 -10.26 -6.89
C GLN A 111 -0.21 -10.72 -6.04
N VAL A 112 -0.79 -9.81 -5.25
CA VAL A 112 -1.98 -10.12 -4.45
C VAL A 112 -3.16 -10.50 -5.34
N ARG A 113 -3.35 -9.82 -6.47
CA ARG A 113 -4.42 -10.17 -7.43
C ARG A 113 -4.26 -11.59 -7.98
N ALA A 114 -3.03 -12.04 -8.20
CA ALA A 114 -2.76 -13.39 -8.68
C ALA A 114 -3.07 -14.47 -7.63
N THR A 115 -2.87 -14.18 -6.34
CA THR A 115 -3.04 -15.15 -5.25
C THR A 115 -4.36 -15.02 -4.50
N MET A 116 -4.93 -13.82 -4.44
CA MET A 116 -6.20 -13.51 -3.77
C MET A 116 -7.09 -12.64 -4.65
N PRO A 117 -7.59 -13.17 -5.78
CA PRO A 117 -8.34 -12.38 -6.76
C PRO A 117 -9.69 -11.87 -6.24
N GLU A 118 -10.20 -12.45 -5.14
CA GLU A 118 -11.42 -12.02 -4.45
C GLU A 118 -11.25 -10.75 -3.61
N ALA A 119 -10.01 -10.29 -3.39
CA ALA A 119 -9.73 -9.03 -2.69
C ALA A 119 -10.29 -7.83 -3.48
N LEU A 120 -10.59 -6.76 -2.77
CA LEU A 120 -10.98 -5.49 -3.39
C LEU A 120 -9.72 -4.67 -3.70
N PHE A 121 -9.53 -4.31 -4.96
CA PHE A 121 -8.39 -3.49 -5.39
C PHE A 121 -8.85 -2.06 -5.64
N VAL A 122 -8.34 -1.13 -4.83
CA VAL A 122 -8.69 0.29 -4.88
C VAL A 122 -7.48 1.09 -5.33
N PHE A 123 -7.67 1.87 -6.38
CA PHE A 123 -6.66 2.79 -6.89
C PHE A 123 -6.83 4.16 -6.25
N LEU A 124 -5.77 4.68 -5.62
CA LEU A 124 -5.74 6.04 -5.12
C LEU A 124 -5.15 6.96 -6.19
N LYS A 125 -5.94 7.90 -6.63
CA LYS A 125 -5.64 8.82 -7.73
C LYS A 125 -5.40 10.23 -7.20
N PRO A 126 -4.42 10.97 -7.74
CA PRO A 126 -4.30 12.39 -7.43
C PRO A 126 -5.45 13.18 -8.08
N PRO A 127 -5.81 14.37 -7.56
CA PRO A 127 -6.83 15.21 -8.17
C PRO A 127 -6.43 15.70 -9.57
N SER A 128 -5.13 15.86 -9.83
CA SER A 128 -4.58 16.23 -11.13
C SER A 128 -3.15 15.75 -11.31
N TRP A 129 -2.68 15.70 -12.55
CA TRP A 129 -1.28 15.44 -12.87
C TRP A 129 -0.36 16.50 -12.26
N GLU A 130 -0.73 17.76 -12.34
CA GLU A 130 0.04 18.90 -11.82
C GLU A 130 0.24 18.78 -10.30
N GLU A 131 -0.78 18.34 -9.57
CA GLU A 131 -0.69 18.11 -8.13
C GLU A 131 0.28 16.96 -7.81
N LEU A 132 0.23 15.86 -8.56
CA LEU A 132 1.14 14.75 -8.41
C LEU A 132 2.58 15.17 -8.69
N VAL A 133 2.81 15.91 -9.78
CA VAL A 133 4.14 16.44 -10.14
C VAL A 133 4.69 17.33 -9.03
N ARG A 134 3.88 18.19 -8.46
CA ARG A 134 4.25 19.07 -7.35
C ARG A 134 4.73 18.28 -6.12
N ARG A 135 4.10 17.15 -5.83
CA ARG A 135 4.47 16.26 -4.72
C ARG A 135 5.69 15.41 -5.02
N LEU A 136 5.87 14.99 -6.27
CA LEU A 136 7.00 14.17 -6.73
C LEU A 136 8.29 14.96 -6.87
N VAL A 137 8.20 16.17 -7.43
CA VAL A 137 9.33 17.05 -7.62
C VAL A 137 9.64 17.70 -6.27
N GLY A 138 10.65 17.17 -5.59
CA GLY A 138 11.06 17.66 -4.29
C GLY A 138 11.65 19.09 -4.35
N ARG A 139 12.35 19.47 -3.32
CA ARG A 139 12.84 20.82 -3.06
C ARG A 139 14.00 21.28 -3.97
N GLY A 140 14.09 20.80 -5.22
CA GLY A 140 15.06 21.28 -6.21
C GLY A 140 16.48 20.74 -6.05
N THR A 141 16.66 19.64 -5.29
CA THR A 141 17.96 18.97 -5.11
C THR A 141 18.20 17.81 -6.08
N GLU A 142 17.24 17.52 -6.95
CA GLU A 142 17.27 16.40 -7.88
C GLU A 142 17.85 16.84 -9.23
N THR A 143 18.56 15.90 -9.89
CA THR A 143 18.97 16.09 -11.28
C THR A 143 17.76 16.03 -12.20
N GLU A 144 17.87 16.62 -13.38
CA GLU A 144 16.81 16.58 -14.39
C GLU A 144 16.49 15.13 -14.82
N GLU A 145 17.52 14.27 -14.92
CA GLU A 145 17.34 12.85 -15.23
C GLU A 145 16.60 12.08 -14.14
N GLU A 146 16.83 12.37 -12.87
CA GLU A 146 16.11 11.78 -11.75
C GLU A 146 14.64 12.20 -11.76
N ARG A 147 14.41 13.47 -12.04
CA ARG A 147 13.06 14.03 -12.18
C ARG A 147 12.30 13.36 -13.32
N GLU A 148 12.89 13.26 -14.51
CA GLU A 148 12.28 12.61 -15.67
C GLU A 148 11.93 11.15 -15.38
N ARG A 149 12.82 10.38 -14.76
CA ARG A 149 12.56 8.99 -14.37
C ARG A 149 11.37 8.88 -13.40
N ARG A 150 11.27 9.76 -12.42
CA ARG A 150 10.12 9.77 -11.49
C ARG A 150 8.82 10.11 -12.18
N LEU A 151 8.82 11.06 -13.09
CA LEU A 151 7.65 11.43 -13.87
C LEU A 151 7.20 10.30 -14.79
N GLU A 152 8.15 9.60 -15.43
CA GLU A 152 7.83 8.45 -16.27
C GLU A 152 7.23 7.30 -15.44
N THR A 153 7.84 6.96 -14.32
CA THR A 153 7.29 5.96 -13.39
C THR A 153 5.87 6.34 -12.94
N ALA A 154 5.63 7.60 -12.63
CA ALA A 154 4.30 8.08 -12.24
C ALA A 154 3.27 7.94 -13.36
N ARG A 155 3.65 8.17 -14.63
CA ARG A 155 2.77 7.95 -15.78
C ARG A 155 2.41 6.48 -15.94
N GLU A 156 3.39 5.57 -15.80
CA GLU A 156 3.19 4.13 -15.84
C GLU A 156 2.26 3.66 -14.70
N GLU A 157 2.48 4.17 -13.49
CA GLU A 157 1.64 3.85 -12.34
C GLU A 157 0.21 4.37 -12.53
N LEU A 158 0.00 5.58 -13.06
CA LEU A 158 -1.33 6.10 -13.36
C LEU A 158 -2.05 5.31 -14.46
N ALA A 159 -1.31 4.82 -15.45
CA ALA A 159 -1.85 4.00 -16.54
C ALA A 159 -2.40 2.65 -16.04
N ALA A 160 -2.04 2.22 -14.84
CA ALA A 160 -2.51 0.97 -14.24
C ALA A 160 -3.91 1.09 -13.60
N GLU A 161 -4.51 2.27 -13.52
CA GLU A 161 -5.85 2.48 -12.93
C GLU A 161 -6.90 1.47 -13.43
N PRO A 162 -6.99 1.13 -14.75
CA PRO A 162 -7.97 0.15 -15.24
C PRO A 162 -7.81 -1.27 -14.70
N GLU A 163 -6.68 -1.61 -14.08
CA GLU A 163 -6.47 -2.91 -13.43
C GLU A 163 -7.20 -3.03 -12.08
N PHE A 164 -7.76 -1.95 -11.56
CA PHE A 164 -8.38 -1.87 -10.24
C PHE A 164 -9.90 -1.93 -10.30
N ASP A 165 -10.51 -2.36 -9.20
CA ASP A 165 -11.98 -2.51 -9.11
C ASP A 165 -12.69 -1.19 -8.81
N ALA A 166 -12.02 -0.28 -8.11
CA ALA A 166 -12.55 1.04 -7.76
C ALA A 166 -11.42 2.09 -7.71
N THR A 167 -11.80 3.34 -7.89
CA THR A 167 -10.88 4.48 -7.79
C THR A 167 -11.38 5.47 -6.74
N VAL A 168 -10.47 5.93 -5.89
CA VAL A 168 -10.68 7.01 -4.93
C VAL A 168 -9.76 8.17 -5.30
N VAL A 169 -10.30 9.37 -5.44
CA VAL A 169 -9.52 10.58 -5.73
C VAL A 169 -9.12 11.24 -4.41
N ASN A 170 -7.82 11.39 -4.18
CA ASN A 170 -7.28 12.02 -2.97
C ASN A 170 -7.20 13.54 -3.12
N THR A 171 -8.35 14.20 -3.12
CA THR A 171 -8.43 15.66 -3.02
C THR A 171 -8.20 16.10 -1.58
N GLU A 172 -8.93 15.48 -0.66
CA GLU A 172 -8.84 15.68 0.79
C GLU A 172 -8.64 14.31 1.46
N VAL A 173 -7.64 14.19 2.33
CA VAL A 173 -7.28 12.92 2.99
C VAL A 173 -8.46 12.28 3.72
N HIS A 174 -9.20 13.05 4.52
CA HIS A 174 -10.33 12.52 5.27
C HIS A 174 -11.45 12.00 4.36
N GLN A 175 -11.77 12.71 3.27
CA GLN A 175 -12.79 12.28 2.32
C GLN A 175 -12.36 11.00 1.58
N ALA A 176 -11.11 10.93 1.15
CA ALA A 176 -10.56 9.74 0.51
C ALA A 176 -10.58 8.54 1.46
N ALA A 177 -10.22 8.73 2.71
CA ALA A 177 -10.26 7.69 3.74
C ALA A 177 -11.67 7.18 4.01
N GLU A 178 -12.66 8.07 4.14
CA GLU A 178 -14.06 7.70 4.35
C GLU A 178 -14.63 6.94 3.14
N GLN A 179 -14.31 7.36 1.91
CA GLN A 179 -14.69 6.63 0.71
C GLN A 179 -14.07 5.23 0.67
N LEU A 180 -12.79 5.12 1.04
CA LEU A 180 -12.10 3.84 1.11
C LEU A 180 -12.79 2.90 2.11
N VAL A 181 -13.08 3.37 3.32
CA VAL A 181 -13.74 2.56 4.36
C VAL A 181 -15.14 2.15 3.91
N THR A 182 -15.90 3.03 3.28
CA THR A 182 -17.20 2.71 2.69
C THR A 182 -17.09 1.57 1.67
N LEU A 183 -16.10 1.62 0.78
CA LEU A 183 -15.85 0.53 -0.18
C LEU A 183 -15.46 -0.78 0.51
N MET A 184 -14.69 -0.70 1.59
CA MET A 184 -14.23 -1.88 2.35
C MET A 184 -15.38 -2.58 3.09
N THR A 185 -16.29 -1.80 3.66
CA THR A 185 -17.37 -2.32 4.52
C THR A 185 -18.69 -2.55 3.77
N GLY A 186 -18.85 -1.95 2.59
CA GLY A 186 -20.08 -2.05 1.79
C GLY A 186 -21.26 -1.28 2.38
N SER A 187 -20.96 -0.32 3.25
CA SER A 187 -21.98 0.49 3.97
C SER A 187 -21.92 1.95 3.57
#